data_9fcb5613cd5a87ff97ac2a5aabccaea1
#
_entry.id   9fcb5613cd5a87ff97ac2a5aabccaea1
#
_cell.length_a   1.000
_cell.length_b   1.000
_cell.length_c   1.000
_cell.angle_alpha   90.00
_cell.angle_beta   90.00
_cell.angle_gamma   90.00
#
_symmetry.space_group_name_H-M   'P 1'
#
loop_
_entity.id
_entity.type
_entity.pdbx_description
1 polymer ?
#
loop_
_entity_poly.entity_id
_entity_poly.type
_entity_poly.pdbx_seq_one_letter_code
_entity_poly.pdbx_strand_id
1 'polypeptide(L)'
;MNKLANFRPVLGMCSQGQRKAGVNEGGLYLYNNIFRDLCDAKPLVVQHEQFDSAIGYLKLYQTCKNMNKPLLLGGDHSVSSSSVLASLQKFRDLNVIWVDAHPDIHTYDSTESGNKHGTPLSICTGMEQQHWASRMNLNKLRFDKLTYCGIRDIDSFEQKIIEENNIRVLDVPGLIKYIKSLNGPIHISFDVDALDP
;
A
#
# COMPACT_ATOMS: atom_id res chain seq x y z
N MET A 1 26.62 -3.17 -0.66
CA MET A 1 25.14 -3.00 -0.67
C MET A 1 24.74 -2.58 0.74
N ASN A 2 24.08 -1.44 0.89
CA ASN A 2 23.57 -1.07 2.22
C ASN A 2 22.44 -2.04 2.57
N LYS A 3 22.62 -2.81 3.63
CA LYS A 3 21.57 -3.69 4.14
C LYS A 3 20.42 -2.87 4.68
N LEU A 4 19.20 -3.35 4.52
CA LEU A 4 18.01 -2.80 5.15
C LEU A 4 17.94 -3.20 6.65
N ALA A 5 19.08 -3.08 7.35
CA ALA A 5 19.28 -3.58 8.71
C ALA A 5 18.25 -3.08 9.73
N ASN A 6 17.72 -1.88 9.51
CA ASN A 6 16.74 -1.24 10.41
C ASN A 6 15.27 -1.56 10.06
N PHE A 7 15.04 -2.26 8.95
CA PHE A 7 13.69 -2.66 8.55
C PHE A 7 13.33 -4.03 9.14
N ARG A 8 12.06 -4.18 9.47
CA ARG A 8 11.50 -5.43 9.97
C ARG A 8 10.54 -6.03 8.95
N PRO A 9 10.89 -7.15 8.30
CA PRO A 9 10.03 -7.75 7.30
C PRO A 9 8.75 -8.31 7.93
N VAL A 10 7.64 -8.06 7.25
CA VAL A 10 6.31 -8.60 7.54
C VAL A 10 5.82 -9.26 6.26
N LEU A 11 5.54 -10.54 6.30
CA LEU A 11 4.96 -11.25 5.17
C LEU A 11 3.43 -11.22 5.30
N GLY A 12 2.78 -10.42 4.46
CA GLY A 12 1.34 -10.37 4.35
C GLY A 12 0.85 -11.43 3.38
N MET A 13 0.81 -12.69 3.80
CA MET A 13 0.33 -13.80 2.97
C MET A 13 -1.19 -13.77 2.85
N CYS A 14 -1.68 -12.72 2.19
CA CYS A 14 -3.09 -12.40 2.04
C CYS A 14 -3.41 -12.20 0.55
N SER A 15 -4.51 -12.77 0.10
CA SER A 15 -5.09 -12.56 -1.23
C SER A 15 -6.56 -12.12 -1.11
N GLN A 16 -6.83 -11.27 -0.13
CA GLN A 16 -8.21 -10.89 0.22
C GLN A 16 -8.83 -9.91 -0.77
N GLY A 17 -8.00 -9.21 -1.53
CA GLY A 17 -8.42 -8.21 -2.52
C GLY A 17 -8.79 -8.81 -3.88
N GLN A 18 -8.45 -10.06 -4.13
CA GLN A 18 -8.74 -10.73 -5.40
C GLN A 18 -8.86 -12.25 -5.22
N ARG A 19 -9.39 -12.94 -6.28
CA ARG A 19 -9.62 -14.38 -6.26
C ARG A 19 -8.54 -15.20 -6.98
N LYS A 20 -7.47 -14.57 -7.46
CA LYS A 20 -6.41 -15.26 -8.19
C LYS A 20 -5.57 -16.11 -7.23
N ALA A 21 -5.43 -17.39 -7.54
CA ALA A 21 -4.63 -18.32 -6.75
C ALA A 21 -3.14 -17.98 -6.79
N GLY A 22 -2.42 -18.25 -5.70
CA GLY A 22 -0.96 -18.09 -5.59
C GLY A 22 -0.48 -16.68 -5.24
N VAL A 23 -1.33 -15.67 -5.32
CA VAL A 23 -0.93 -14.27 -5.03
C VAL A 23 -0.50 -14.10 -3.58
N ASN A 24 -1.10 -14.83 -2.65
CA ASN A 24 -0.71 -14.83 -1.24
C ASN A 24 0.73 -15.28 -0.99
N GLU A 25 1.35 -16.01 -1.93
CA GLU A 25 2.74 -16.47 -1.82
C GLU A 25 3.76 -15.43 -2.30
N GLY A 26 3.32 -14.37 -3.00
CA GLY A 26 4.18 -13.34 -3.57
C GLY A 26 5.12 -12.70 -2.54
N GLY A 27 4.61 -12.38 -1.35
CA GLY A 27 5.43 -11.83 -0.27
C GLY A 27 6.53 -12.75 0.20
N LEU A 28 6.25 -14.06 0.29
CA LEU A 28 7.25 -15.08 0.65
C LEU A 28 8.31 -15.24 -0.46
N TYR A 29 7.87 -15.24 -1.71
CA TYR A 29 8.78 -15.30 -2.86
C TYR A 29 9.75 -14.10 -2.88
N LEU A 30 9.25 -12.88 -2.72
CA LEU A 30 10.06 -11.67 -2.66
C LEU A 30 11.05 -11.72 -1.48
N TYR A 31 10.59 -12.14 -0.31
CA TYR A 31 11.48 -12.28 0.84
C TYR A 31 12.63 -13.25 0.55
N ASN A 32 12.32 -14.46 0.09
CA ASN A 32 13.34 -15.51 -0.09
C ASN A 32 14.36 -15.17 -1.19
N ASN A 33 13.96 -14.47 -2.25
CA ASN A 33 14.80 -14.23 -3.41
C ASN A 33 15.47 -12.84 -3.43
N ILE A 34 14.93 -11.85 -2.69
CA ILE A 34 15.42 -10.48 -2.74
C ILE A 34 15.79 -9.96 -1.35
N PHE A 35 14.89 -10.05 -0.36
CA PHE A 35 15.01 -9.32 0.90
C PHE A 35 15.71 -10.09 2.02
N ARG A 36 15.80 -11.41 1.94
CA ARG A 36 16.39 -12.27 2.98
C ARG A 36 17.79 -11.81 3.41
N ASP A 37 18.65 -11.51 2.42
CA ASP A 37 20.04 -11.12 2.68
C ASP A 37 20.21 -9.61 2.94
N LEU A 38 19.14 -8.84 2.77
CA LEU A 38 19.12 -7.40 3.03
C LEU A 38 18.62 -7.05 4.42
N CYS A 39 17.81 -7.92 5.04
CA CYS A 39 17.23 -7.70 6.36
C CYS A 39 17.92 -8.59 7.41
N ASP A 40 18.27 -8.00 8.56
CA ASP A 40 18.88 -8.76 9.66
C ASP A 40 17.84 -9.51 10.51
N ALA A 41 16.58 -9.07 10.48
CA ALA A 41 15.50 -9.67 11.26
C ALA A 41 14.77 -10.76 10.47
N LYS A 42 14.37 -11.83 11.18
CA LYS A 42 13.42 -12.81 10.63
C LYS A 42 12.05 -12.17 10.39
N PRO A 43 11.34 -12.59 9.33
CA PRO A 43 10.04 -12.03 9.01
C PRO A 43 8.98 -12.45 10.04
N LEU A 44 8.04 -11.56 10.34
CA LEU A 44 6.77 -11.93 10.92
C LEU A 44 5.79 -12.31 9.81
N VAL A 45 5.11 -13.44 9.97
CA VAL A 45 4.14 -13.92 8.98
C VAL A 45 2.73 -13.64 9.46
N VAL A 46 1.96 -12.94 8.65
CA VAL A 46 0.52 -12.76 8.83
C VAL A 46 -0.17 -13.44 7.67
N GLN A 47 -0.78 -14.58 7.95
CA GLN A 47 -1.48 -15.39 6.96
C GLN A 47 -2.99 -15.28 7.18
N HIS A 48 -3.72 -15.06 6.09
CA HIS A 48 -5.17 -15.11 6.07
C HIS A 48 -5.66 -15.39 4.64
N GLU A 49 -6.38 -16.48 4.47
CA GLU A 49 -6.79 -16.99 3.16
C GLU A 49 -8.26 -16.68 2.81
N GLN A 50 -9.05 -16.24 3.79
CA GLN A 50 -10.46 -15.99 3.55
C GLN A 50 -10.66 -14.71 2.76
N PHE A 51 -11.18 -14.83 1.54
CA PHE A 51 -11.56 -13.70 0.72
C PHE A 51 -12.49 -12.74 1.48
N ASP A 52 -12.24 -11.44 1.35
CA ASP A 52 -13.04 -10.35 1.95
C ASP A 52 -13.10 -10.31 3.48
N SER A 53 -12.22 -11.00 4.17
CA SER A 53 -12.18 -10.96 5.64
C SER A 53 -11.43 -9.72 6.17
N ALA A 54 -12.09 -8.91 6.97
CA ALA A 54 -11.47 -7.79 7.69
C ALA A 54 -10.34 -8.21 8.65
N ILE A 55 -10.32 -9.47 9.08
CA ILE A 55 -9.38 -9.96 10.10
C ILE A 55 -7.93 -9.89 9.63
N GLY A 56 -7.65 -10.26 8.37
CA GLY A 56 -6.28 -10.19 7.83
C GLY A 56 -5.74 -8.77 7.76
N TYR A 57 -6.55 -7.85 7.26
CA TYR A 57 -6.18 -6.43 7.21
C TYR A 57 -5.95 -5.85 8.62
N LEU A 58 -6.81 -6.18 9.57
CA LEU A 58 -6.67 -5.71 10.95
C LEU A 58 -5.40 -6.27 11.61
N LYS A 59 -5.08 -7.55 11.40
CA LYS A 59 -3.82 -8.15 11.88
C LYS A 59 -2.60 -7.48 11.29
N LEU A 60 -2.60 -7.24 9.97
CA LEU A 60 -1.51 -6.51 9.28
C LEU A 60 -1.36 -5.08 9.81
N TYR A 61 -2.47 -4.36 9.96
CA TYR A 61 -2.48 -3.02 10.55
C TYR A 61 -1.87 -3.02 11.95
N GLN A 62 -2.31 -3.90 12.83
CA GLN A 62 -1.79 -3.99 14.20
C GLN A 62 -0.30 -4.35 14.21
N THR A 63 0.12 -5.29 13.37
CA THR A 63 1.52 -5.69 13.23
C THR A 63 2.37 -4.50 12.79
N CYS A 64 2.01 -3.84 11.70
CA CYS A 64 2.76 -2.69 11.18
C CYS A 64 2.75 -1.49 12.16
N LYS A 65 1.63 -1.26 12.86
CA LYS A 65 1.51 -0.19 13.86
C LYS A 65 2.47 -0.39 15.03
N ASN A 66 2.66 -1.64 15.48
CA ASN A 66 3.50 -1.95 16.64
C ASN A 66 4.99 -2.11 16.31
N MET A 67 5.36 -2.07 15.03
CA MET A 67 6.75 -2.24 14.59
C MET A 67 7.39 -0.89 14.25
N ASN A 68 8.68 -0.78 14.52
CA ASN A 68 9.50 0.29 13.99
C ASN A 68 9.97 -0.09 12.57
N LYS A 69 9.72 0.78 11.57
CA LYS A 69 10.11 0.59 10.16
C LYS A 69 9.70 -0.78 9.59
N PRO A 70 8.40 -1.14 9.55
CA PRO A 70 7.96 -2.37 8.90
C PRO A 70 8.26 -2.32 7.41
N LEU A 71 8.72 -3.44 6.85
CA LEU A 71 8.78 -3.72 5.42
C LEU A 71 7.71 -4.77 5.12
N LEU A 72 6.53 -4.32 4.71
CA LEU A 72 5.45 -5.23 4.33
C LEU A 72 5.70 -5.76 2.92
N LEU A 73 5.82 -7.07 2.81
CA LEU A 73 5.86 -7.81 1.56
C LEU A 73 4.53 -8.54 1.43
N GLY A 74 3.70 -8.07 0.53
CA GLY A 74 2.30 -8.49 0.44
C GLY A 74 2.03 -9.53 -0.63
N GLY A 75 0.79 -10.01 -0.63
CA GLY A 75 0.17 -10.75 -1.72
C GLY A 75 -0.40 -9.78 -2.75
N ASP A 76 -1.72 -9.50 -2.70
CA ASP A 76 -2.30 -8.44 -3.54
C ASP A 76 -2.17 -7.05 -2.90
N HIS A 77 -2.37 -6.01 -3.72
CA HIS A 77 -2.10 -4.62 -3.28
C HIS A 77 -3.09 -4.09 -2.23
N SER A 78 -4.21 -4.77 -1.98
CA SER A 78 -5.15 -4.37 -0.91
C SER A 78 -4.52 -4.31 0.48
N VAL A 79 -3.46 -5.11 0.72
CA VAL A 79 -2.74 -5.15 2.01
C VAL A 79 -2.06 -3.81 2.34
N SER A 80 -1.78 -2.98 1.34
CA SER A 80 -1.15 -1.67 1.53
C SER A 80 -2.02 -0.72 2.35
N SER A 81 -3.35 -0.85 2.28
CA SER A 81 -4.25 -0.06 3.14
C SER A 81 -3.92 -0.20 4.62
N SER A 82 -3.57 -1.41 5.06
CA SER A 82 -3.19 -1.69 6.45
C SER A 82 -1.88 -1.02 6.84
N SER A 83 -0.87 -1.06 5.98
CA SER A 83 0.45 -0.49 6.27
C SER A 83 0.44 1.05 6.21
N VAL A 84 -0.27 1.62 5.25
CA VAL A 84 -0.43 3.08 5.13
C VAL A 84 -1.19 3.64 6.33
N LEU A 85 -2.34 3.04 6.69
CA LEU A 85 -3.11 3.46 7.86
C LEU A 85 -2.30 3.31 9.16
N ALA A 86 -1.50 2.24 9.30
CA ALA A 86 -0.60 2.08 10.44
C ALA A 86 0.45 3.20 10.53
N SER A 87 1.01 3.60 9.39
CA SER A 87 1.97 4.70 9.30
C SER A 87 1.33 6.06 9.61
N LEU A 88 0.11 6.31 9.15
CA LEU A 88 -0.65 7.53 9.45
C LEU A 88 -0.99 7.70 10.94
N GLN A 89 -1.12 6.60 11.69
CA GLN A 89 -1.30 6.68 13.16
C GLN A 89 -0.03 7.12 13.88
N LYS A 90 1.14 6.89 13.30
CA LYS A 90 2.43 7.32 13.85
C LYS A 90 2.80 8.74 13.41
N PHE A 91 2.46 9.08 12.18
CA PHE A 91 2.90 10.30 11.52
C PHE A 91 1.73 11.00 10.83
N ARG A 92 1.16 12.02 11.47
CA ARG A 92 0.00 12.75 10.91
C ARG A 92 0.31 13.48 9.60
N ASP A 93 1.55 13.92 9.42
CA ASP A 93 2.02 14.63 8.22
C ASP A 93 2.82 13.71 7.29
N LEU A 94 2.37 12.46 7.16
CA LEU A 94 2.99 11.43 6.34
C LEU A 94 2.84 11.74 4.85
N ASN A 95 3.95 11.70 4.11
CA ASN A 95 3.93 11.68 2.65
C ASN A 95 3.83 10.23 2.19
N VAL A 96 2.87 9.92 1.30
CA VAL A 96 2.69 8.61 0.70
C VAL A 96 3.09 8.68 -0.77
N ILE A 97 4.06 7.87 -1.14
CA ILE A 97 4.49 7.66 -2.52
C ILE A 97 3.90 6.35 -2.99
N TRP A 98 3.12 6.38 -4.05
CA TRP A 98 2.46 5.22 -4.65
C TRP A 98 3.10 4.94 -6.00
N VAL A 99 3.90 3.87 -6.08
CA VAL A 99 4.59 3.44 -7.30
C VAL A 99 3.85 2.24 -7.85
N ASP A 100 3.20 2.40 -8.98
CA ASP A 100 2.20 1.46 -9.49
C ASP A 100 1.88 1.76 -10.95
N ALA A 101 1.36 0.79 -11.69
CA ALA A 101 0.70 1.01 -12.98
C ALA A 101 -0.69 1.65 -12.84
N HIS A 102 -1.34 1.43 -11.68
CA HIS A 102 -2.73 1.79 -11.40
C HIS A 102 -2.83 2.79 -10.24
N PRO A 103 -3.89 3.64 -10.20
CA PRO A 103 -4.11 4.55 -9.08
C PRO A 103 -4.64 3.89 -7.80
N ASP A 104 -5.30 2.75 -7.91
CA ASP A 104 -5.85 1.96 -6.78
C ASP A 104 -6.74 2.78 -5.82
N ILE A 105 -7.59 3.66 -6.39
CA ILE A 105 -8.41 4.62 -5.63
C ILE A 105 -9.91 4.43 -5.81
N HIS A 106 -10.33 3.30 -6.39
CA HIS A 106 -11.73 2.90 -6.48
C HIS A 106 -12.37 2.73 -5.10
N THR A 107 -13.65 3.07 -4.99
CA THR A 107 -14.50 2.61 -3.88
C THR A 107 -15.07 1.23 -4.20
N TYR A 108 -15.67 0.56 -3.21
CA TYR A 108 -16.34 -0.72 -3.44
C TYR A 108 -17.52 -0.62 -4.42
N ASP A 109 -18.15 0.57 -4.46
CA ASP A 109 -19.28 0.82 -5.37
C ASP A 109 -18.83 1.21 -6.79
N SER A 110 -17.61 1.71 -6.97
CA SER A 110 -17.11 2.16 -8.28
C SER A 110 -16.29 1.11 -9.03
N THR A 111 -15.82 0.04 -8.35
CA THR A 111 -15.02 -1.00 -9.01
C THR A 111 -15.88 -1.90 -9.89
N GLU A 112 -15.55 -1.98 -11.18
CA GLU A 112 -16.26 -2.86 -12.13
C GLU A 112 -15.96 -4.34 -11.89
N SER A 113 -14.74 -4.67 -11.48
CA SER A 113 -14.32 -6.05 -11.21
C SER A 113 -14.80 -6.60 -9.87
N GLY A 114 -15.21 -5.74 -8.95
CA GLY A 114 -15.50 -6.09 -7.55
C GLY A 114 -14.27 -6.51 -6.74
N ASN A 115 -13.08 -6.39 -7.31
CA ASN A 115 -11.82 -6.71 -6.63
C ASN A 115 -11.38 -5.54 -5.75
N LYS A 116 -10.89 -5.86 -4.56
CA LYS A 116 -10.50 -4.85 -3.56
C LYS A 116 -9.03 -4.44 -3.64
N HIS A 117 -8.22 -5.08 -4.49
CA HIS A 117 -6.84 -4.66 -4.69
C HIS A 117 -6.75 -3.27 -5.33
N GLY A 118 -7.74 -2.85 -6.12
CA GLY A 118 -7.83 -1.50 -6.70
C GLY A 118 -8.45 -0.44 -5.75
N THR A 119 -8.60 -0.72 -4.44
CA THR A 119 -9.31 0.19 -3.52
C THR A 119 -8.50 0.70 -2.31
N PRO A 120 -7.23 0.35 -2.11
CA PRO A 120 -6.53 0.67 -0.86
C PRO A 120 -6.42 2.17 -0.59
N LEU A 121 -6.27 3.01 -1.59
CA LEU A 121 -6.17 4.44 -1.39
C LEU A 121 -7.50 5.10 -1.06
N SER A 122 -8.62 4.61 -1.57
CA SER A 122 -9.95 5.09 -1.15
C SER A 122 -10.23 4.80 0.34
N ILE A 123 -9.74 3.67 0.82
CA ILE A 123 -9.77 3.32 2.24
C ILE A 123 -8.90 4.28 3.06
N CYS A 124 -7.66 4.52 2.62
CA CYS A 124 -6.72 5.38 3.33
C CYS A 124 -7.17 6.85 3.37
N THR A 125 -7.77 7.35 2.30
CA THR A 125 -8.31 8.73 2.22
C THR A 125 -9.66 8.87 2.93
N GLY A 126 -10.35 7.74 3.18
CA GLY A 126 -11.67 7.70 3.80
C GLY A 126 -12.81 7.95 2.81
N MET A 127 -12.58 7.82 1.50
CA MET A 127 -13.62 7.78 0.48
C MET A 127 -14.45 6.50 0.62
N GLU A 128 -13.78 5.36 0.85
CA GLU A 128 -14.46 4.09 1.12
C GLU A 128 -14.98 4.03 2.56
N GLN A 129 -16.29 3.83 2.72
CA GLN A 129 -16.96 3.82 4.04
C GLN A 129 -17.36 2.41 4.50
N GLN A 130 -17.33 1.41 3.62
CA GLN A 130 -17.77 0.05 3.94
C GLN A 130 -16.63 -0.86 4.42
N HIS A 131 -15.42 -0.32 4.58
CA HIS A 131 -14.22 -1.06 4.98
C HIS A 131 -14.10 -1.19 6.51
N TRP A 132 -13.32 -2.18 6.98
CA TRP A 132 -13.03 -2.42 8.39
C TRP A 132 -12.54 -1.18 9.15
N ALA A 133 -11.77 -0.32 8.48
CA ALA A 133 -11.21 0.90 9.07
C ALA A 133 -12.23 2.03 9.27
N SER A 134 -13.38 1.99 8.59
CA SER A 134 -14.38 3.07 8.64
C SER A 134 -14.98 3.26 10.04
N ARG A 135 -15.04 2.18 10.82
CA ARG A 135 -15.54 2.20 12.20
C ARG A 135 -14.49 2.55 13.24
N MET A 136 -13.26 2.79 12.80
CA MET A 136 -12.14 3.15 13.66
C MET A 136 -11.85 4.65 13.46
N ASN A 137 -11.61 5.36 14.53
CA ASN A 137 -11.21 6.77 14.47
C ASN A 137 -9.74 6.89 14.08
N LEU A 138 -9.41 6.58 12.82
CA LEU A 138 -8.05 6.60 12.28
C LEU A 138 -7.77 7.92 11.55
N ASN A 139 -6.49 8.34 11.61
CA ASN A 139 -6.01 9.41 10.76
C ASN A 139 -6.11 8.98 9.29
N LYS A 140 -6.58 9.89 8.45
CA LYS A 140 -6.77 9.66 7.01
C LYS A 140 -5.64 10.28 6.20
N LEU A 141 -5.35 9.70 5.06
CA LEU A 141 -4.43 10.27 4.08
C LEU A 141 -5.06 11.50 3.42
N ARG A 142 -4.35 12.60 3.43
CA ARG A 142 -4.73 13.80 2.68
C ARG A 142 -4.24 13.68 1.24
N PHE A 143 -5.03 14.14 0.28
CA PHE A 143 -4.67 14.07 -1.14
C PHE A 143 -3.40 14.87 -1.49
N ASP A 144 -3.16 16.01 -0.82
CA ASP A 144 -1.94 16.81 -1.02
C ASP A 144 -0.65 16.10 -0.51
N LYS A 145 -0.80 15.00 0.23
CA LYS A 145 0.29 14.14 0.71
C LYS A 145 0.46 12.85 -0.09
N LEU A 146 -0.40 12.62 -1.08
CA LEU A 146 -0.30 11.50 -2.01
C LEU A 146 0.46 11.93 -3.26
N THR A 147 1.37 11.07 -3.72
CA THR A 147 2.10 11.25 -4.97
C THR A 147 2.18 9.93 -5.70
N TYR A 148 1.70 9.92 -6.93
CA TYR A 148 1.78 8.79 -7.84
C TYR A 148 3.08 8.80 -8.66
N CYS A 149 3.59 7.62 -9.00
CA CYS A 149 4.66 7.44 -9.97
C CYS A 149 4.45 6.13 -10.74
N GLY A 150 4.47 6.21 -12.06
CA GLY A 150 4.35 5.03 -12.92
C GLY A 150 2.95 4.72 -13.40
N ILE A 151 1.92 5.39 -12.87
CA ILE A 151 0.54 5.13 -13.28
C ILE A 151 0.36 5.36 -14.78
N ARG A 152 -0.29 4.39 -15.45
CA ARG A 152 -0.52 4.40 -16.91
C ARG A 152 -1.83 3.75 -17.34
N ASP A 153 -2.42 2.94 -16.48
CA ASP A 153 -3.75 2.37 -16.65
C ASP A 153 -4.69 3.05 -15.65
N ILE A 154 -5.44 4.02 -16.13
CA ILE A 154 -6.26 4.95 -15.34
C ILE A 154 -7.62 5.04 -16.00
N ASP A 155 -8.67 4.67 -15.30
CA ASP A 155 -10.02 4.83 -15.82
C ASP A 155 -10.60 6.24 -15.54
N SER A 156 -11.81 6.48 -16.05
CA SER A 156 -12.45 7.80 -15.95
C SER A 156 -12.81 8.19 -14.51
N PHE A 157 -13.12 7.23 -13.63
CA PHE A 157 -13.41 7.50 -12.22
C PHE A 157 -12.14 7.94 -11.48
N GLU A 158 -11.06 7.20 -11.67
CA GLU A 158 -9.77 7.46 -11.03
C GLU A 158 -9.16 8.76 -11.54
N GLN A 159 -9.22 9.00 -12.87
CA GLN A 159 -8.77 10.25 -13.48
C GLN A 159 -9.47 11.45 -12.86
N LYS A 160 -10.79 11.38 -12.69
CA LYS A 160 -11.58 12.43 -12.05
C LYS A 160 -11.12 12.71 -10.63
N ILE A 161 -10.86 11.68 -9.82
CA ILE A 161 -10.40 11.85 -8.44
C ILE A 161 -9.02 12.53 -8.41
N ILE A 162 -8.12 12.14 -9.30
CA ILE A 162 -6.77 12.72 -9.42
C ILE A 162 -6.87 14.22 -9.74
N GLU A 163 -7.70 14.58 -10.73
CA GLU A 163 -7.86 15.96 -11.18
C GLU A 163 -8.55 16.84 -10.13
N GLU A 164 -9.69 16.41 -9.59
CA GLU A 164 -10.47 17.18 -8.60
C GLU A 164 -9.70 17.46 -7.30
N ASN A 165 -8.79 16.54 -6.92
CA ASN A 165 -8.01 16.68 -5.71
C ASN A 165 -6.57 17.17 -5.96
N ASN A 166 -6.22 17.49 -7.21
CA ASN A 166 -4.88 17.94 -7.62
C ASN A 166 -3.79 17.00 -7.12
N ILE A 167 -4.02 15.67 -7.22
CA ILE A 167 -3.05 14.68 -6.77
C ILE A 167 -1.83 14.72 -7.68
N ARG A 168 -0.65 14.73 -7.07
CA ARG A 168 0.60 14.82 -7.82
C ARG A 168 0.90 13.51 -8.53
N VAL A 169 1.19 13.59 -9.83
CA VAL A 169 1.68 12.48 -10.66
C VAL A 169 3.05 12.86 -11.20
N LEU A 170 4.05 12.02 -10.98
CA LEU A 170 5.43 12.28 -11.36
C LEU A 170 6.01 11.10 -12.16
N ASP A 171 6.92 11.42 -13.06
CA ASP A 171 7.85 10.44 -13.62
C ASP A 171 8.97 10.09 -12.62
N VAL A 172 9.78 9.09 -12.93
CA VAL A 172 10.86 8.64 -12.03
C VAL A 172 11.88 9.74 -11.72
N PRO A 173 12.40 10.51 -12.70
CA PRO A 173 13.28 11.65 -12.43
C PRO A 173 12.64 12.71 -11.51
N GLY A 174 11.38 13.05 -11.77
CA GLY A 174 10.60 13.99 -10.96
C GLY A 174 10.39 13.48 -9.53
N LEU A 175 10.08 12.21 -9.37
CA LEU A 175 9.94 11.58 -8.06
C LEU A 175 11.25 11.62 -7.25
N ILE A 176 12.38 11.31 -7.87
CA ILE A 176 13.69 11.36 -7.20
C ILE A 176 13.99 12.78 -6.69
N LYS A 177 13.70 13.79 -7.52
CA LYS A 177 13.86 15.20 -7.14
C LYS A 177 12.91 15.58 -6.00
N TYR A 178 11.66 15.14 -6.09
CA TYR A 178 10.63 15.43 -5.10
C TYR A 178 10.96 14.81 -3.74
N ILE A 179 11.33 13.54 -3.69
CA ILE A 179 11.71 12.85 -2.43
C ILE A 179 12.85 13.57 -1.72
N LYS A 180 13.84 14.07 -2.46
CA LYS A 180 14.98 14.83 -1.90
C LYS A 180 14.56 16.17 -1.31
N SER A 181 13.43 16.74 -1.75
CA SER A 181 12.89 18.01 -1.23
C SER A 181 11.95 17.83 -0.04
N LEU A 182 11.49 16.59 0.22
CA LEU A 182 10.57 16.32 1.32
C LEU A 182 11.28 16.41 2.67
N ASN A 183 10.62 17.10 3.58
CA ASN A 183 10.97 17.09 5.00
C ASN A 183 9.89 16.29 5.74
N GLY A 184 10.28 15.25 6.46
CA GLY A 184 9.35 14.45 7.25
C GLY A 184 9.23 12.98 6.82
N PRO A 185 8.29 12.24 7.42
CA PRO A 185 8.14 10.83 7.19
C PRO A 185 7.59 10.54 5.78
N ILE A 186 8.09 9.46 5.19
CA ILE A 186 7.66 8.97 3.89
C ILE A 186 7.26 7.50 4.03
N HIS A 187 6.11 7.14 3.47
CA HIS A 187 5.69 5.77 3.23
C HIS A 187 5.74 5.50 1.72
N ILE A 188 6.40 4.45 1.31
CA ILE A 188 6.45 4.02 -0.09
C ILE A 188 5.64 2.74 -0.22
N SER A 189 4.62 2.76 -1.06
CA SER A 189 3.93 1.58 -1.57
C SER A 189 4.43 1.31 -2.98
N PHE A 190 4.76 0.06 -3.27
CA PHE A 190 5.33 -0.33 -4.54
C PHE A 190 4.64 -1.60 -5.04
N ASP A 191 3.90 -1.49 -6.14
CA ASP A 191 3.42 -2.64 -6.89
C ASP A 191 4.45 -3.03 -7.94
N VAL A 192 4.65 -4.34 -8.11
CA VAL A 192 5.64 -4.88 -9.08
C VAL A 192 5.23 -4.63 -10.52
N ASP A 193 3.94 -4.43 -10.79
CA ASP A 193 3.44 -4.15 -12.13
C ASP A 193 3.81 -2.75 -12.63
N ALA A 194 4.27 -1.85 -11.73
CA ALA A 194 4.91 -0.61 -12.14
C ALA A 194 6.12 -0.83 -13.07
N LEU A 195 6.75 -2.03 -13.01
CA LEU A 195 7.91 -2.42 -13.81
C LEU A 195 7.52 -3.09 -15.14
N ASP A 196 6.27 -3.45 -15.31
CA ASP A 196 5.78 -4.07 -16.54
C ASP A 196 5.61 -3.01 -17.65
N PRO A 197 6.16 -3.24 -18.86
CA PRO A 197 6.10 -2.27 -19.96
C PRO A 197 4.71 -2.15 -20.59
#